data_c17eb0501e728cf9fcaebc8ad6936c0b
#
_entry.id   c17eb0501e728cf9fcaebc8ad6936c0b
#
_cell.length_a   1.000
_cell.length_b   1.000
_cell.length_c   1.000
_cell.angle_alpha   90.00
_cell.angle_beta   90.00
_cell.angle_gamma   90.00
#
_symmetry.space_group_name_H-M   'P 1'
#
loop_
_entity.id
_entity.type
_entity.pdbx_description
1 polymer ?
#
loop_
_entity_poly.entity_id
_entity_poly.type
_entity_poly.pdbx_seq_one_letter_code
_entity_poly.pdbx_strand_id
1 'polypeptide(L)'
;MENTNRGQIDLADIALKKIFDNRSIKKILLIAPPDVNESLFDYATTKRGRSNNYPPYGLGVIARHLLDNGIDVRICNLNHEILKKCSQSENASQFDFSATFKSKLAEEVEEFQPDLIGVTCLFTVTHLSLVDVCNEVKSIEPSWLSKGSRIPL
;
A
#
# COMPACT_ATOMS: atom_id res chain seq x y z
N MET A 1 -18.15 -0.35 37.04
CA MET A 1 -18.33 -0.27 35.58
C MET A 1 -17.03 -0.57 34.79
N GLU A 2 -16.16 -1.45 35.31
CA GLU A 2 -14.83 -1.73 34.69
C GLU A 2 -14.71 -3.09 33.99
N ASN A 3 -15.78 -3.92 33.97
CA ASN A 3 -15.65 -5.31 33.52
C ASN A 3 -16.05 -5.59 32.06
N THR A 4 -16.60 -4.60 31.33
CA THR A 4 -17.05 -4.79 29.95
C THR A 4 -15.93 -4.64 28.91
N ASN A 5 -14.86 -3.91 29.25
CA ASN A 5 -13.78 -3.62 28.30
C ASN A 5 -12.75 -4.75 28.16
N ARG A 6 -12.48 -5.52 29.22
CA ARG A 6 -11.52 -6.64 29.17
C ARG A 6 -12.00 -7.78 28.27
N GLY A 7 -13.27 -8.16 28.37
CA GLY A 7 -13.82 -9.26 27.56
C GLY A 7 -13.87 -8.94 26.06
N GLN A 8 -14.07 -7.67 25.68
CA GLN A 8 -14.05 -7.25 24.26
C GLN A 8 -12.64 -7.23 23.67
N ILE A 9 -11.64 -6.83 24.47
CA ILE A 9 -10.22 -6.85 24.06
C ILE A 9 -9.76 -8.28 23.82
N ASP A 10 -10.11 -9.22 24.71
CA ASP A 10 -9.73 -10.63 24.56
C ASP A 10 -10.32 -11.28 23.29
N LEU A 11 -11.58 -10.96 22.94
CA LEU A 11 -12.22 -11.47 21.72
C LEU A 11 -11.59 -10.91 20.46
N ALA A 12 -11.22 -9.62 20.45
CA ALA A 12 -10.53 -8.99 19.34
C ALA A 12 -9.13 -9.60 19.15
N ASP A 13 -8.37 -9.80 20.23
CA ASP A 13 -7.07 -10.46 20.22
C ASP A 13 -7.13 -11.88 19.66
N ILE A 14 -8.12 -12.66 20.08
CA ILE A 14 -8.34 -14.03 19.57
C ILE A 14 -8.67 -14.00 18.08
N ALA A 15 -9.54 -13.08 17.63
CA ALA A 15 -9.89 -12.93 16.23
C ALA A 15 -8.68 -12.52 15.37
N LEU A 16 -7.89 -11.54 15.83
CA LEU A 16 -6.67 -11.10 15.15
C LEU A 16 -5.63 -12.23 15.06
N LYS A 17 -5.37 -12.94 16.15
CA LYS A 17 -4.46 -14.08 16.15
C LYS A 17 -4.89 -15.16 15.16
N LYS A 18 -6.20 -15.43 15.04
CA LYS A 18 -6.75 -16.38 14.07
C LYS A 18 -6.59 -15.89 12.63
N ILE A 19 -6.84 -14.60 12.38
CA ILE A 19 -6.69 -13.98 11.03
C ILE A 19 -5.24 -14.04 10.57
N PHE A 20 -4.31 -13.77 11.47
CA PHE A 20 -2.87 -13.72 11.16
C PHE A 20 -2.12 -15.03 11.46
N ASP A 21 -2.80 -16.15 11.65
CA ASP A 21 -2.20 -17.46 11.96
C ASP A 21 -1.18 -17.41 13.11
N ASN A 22 -1.45 -16.60 14.14
CA ASN A 22 -0.53 -16.31 15.24
C ASN A 22 0.83 -15.71 14.82
N ARG A 23 0.95 -15.15 13.62
CA ARG A 23 2.17 -14.46 13.19
C ARG A 23 2.38 -13.18 13.98
N SER A 24 3.62 -12.91 14.34
CA SER A 24 4.00 -11.62 14.91
C SER A 24 4.15 -10.60 13.80
N ILE A 25 3.34 -9.54 13.82
CA ILE A 25 3.46 -8.43 12.88
C ILE A 25 4.43 -7.41 13.46
N LYS A 26 5.57 -7.22 12.80
CA LYS A 26 6.62 -6.26 13.18
C LYS A 26 6.89 -5.21 12.12
N LYS A 27 6.59 -5.52 10.87
CA LYS A 27 6.82 -4.64 9.73
C LYS A 27 5.55 -4.47 8.91
N ILE A 28 5.09 -3.25 8.73
CA ILE A 28 3.88 -2.94 7.96
C ILE A 28 4.23 -2.00 6.81
N LEU A 29 3.89 -2.40 5.59
CA LEU A 29 3.95 -1.54 4.41
C LEU A 29 2.57 -0.92 4.18
N LEU A 30 2.47 0.40 4.28
CA LEU A 30 1.24 1.15 4.00
C LEU A 30 1.32 1.73 2.58
N ILE A 31 0.32 1.45 1.75
CA ILE A 31 0.30 1.84 0.34
C ILE A 31 -0.81 2.85 0.08
N ALA A 32 -0.45 4.00 -0.49
CA ALA A 32 -1.37 4.91 -1.16
C ALA A 32 -1.41 4.53 -2.65
N PRO A 33 -2.54 3.99 -3.16
CA PRO A 33 -2.66 3.65 -4.57
C PRO A 33 -2.68 4.91 -5.44
N PRO A 34 -2.56 4.76 -6.78
CA PRO A 34 -2.77 5.88 -7.70
C PRO A 34 -4.17 6.49 -7.54
N ASP A 35 -4.29 7.81 -7.68
CA ASP A 35 -5.58 8.51 -7.60
C ASP A 35 -6.56 8.07 -8.69
N VAL A 36 -6.04 7.61 -9.82
CA VAL A 36 -6.80 7.03 -10.94
C VAL A 36 -6.12 5.76 -11.42
N ASN A 37 -6.89 4.83 -11.97
CA ASN A 37 -6.32 3.66 -12.64
C ASN A 37 -5.82 4.01 -14.06
N GLU A 38 -5.11 3.07 -14.69
CA GLU A 38 -4.50 3.27 -16.01
C GLU A 38 -5.49 3.75 -17.07
N SER A 39 -6.72 3.23 -17.08
CA SER A 39 -7.74 3.59 -18.08
C SER A 39 -8.24 5.04 -17.99
N LEU A 40 -8.09 5.66 -16.82
CA LEU A 40 -8.48 7.04 -16.55
C LEU A 40 -7.28 8.00 -16.48
N PHE A 41 -6.06 7.46 -16.62
CA PHE A 41 -4.84 8.26 -16.56
C PHE A 41 -4.65 9.09 -17.83
N ASP A 42 -4.50 10.40 -17.67
CA ASP A 42 -4.20 11.32 -18.77
C ASP A 42 -2.74 11.81 -18.69
N TYR A 43 -1.93 11.27 -19.60
CA TYR A 43 -0.50 11.63 -19.68
C TYR A 43 -0.30 13.14 -19.90
N ALA A 44 -1.05 13.75 -20.83
CA ALA A 44 -0.86 15.16 -21.18
C ALA A 44 -1.25 16.11 -20.04
N THR A 45 -2.28 15.79 -19.28
CA THR A 45 -2.68 16.53 -18.08
C THR A 45 -1.64 16.40 -16.98
N THR A 46 -1.13 15.19 -16.76
CA THR A 46 -0.10 14.90 -15.77
C THR A 46 1.23 15.59 -16.12
N LYS A 47 1.65 15.51 -17.39
CA LYS A 47 2.88 16.15 -17.88
C LYS A 47 2.87 17.68 -17.68
N ARG A 48 1.69 18.29 -17.71
CA ARG A 48 1.49 19.73 -17.44
C ARG A 48 1.39 20.07 -15.95
N GLY A 49 1.59 19.10 -15.05
CA GLY A 49 1.52 19.29 -13.61
C GLY A 49 0.13 19.60 -13.07
N ARG A 50 -0.93 19.13 -13.77
CA ARG A 50 -2.33 19.37 -13.38
C ARG A 50 -2.98 18.21 -12.63
N SER A 51 -2.25 17.15 -12.39
CA SER A 51 -2.68 16.01 -11.57
C SER A 51 -2.40 16.27 -10.09
N ASN A 52 -3.28 15.80 -9.23
CA ASN A 52 -3.12 15.95 -7.78
C ASN A 52 -1.96 15.09 -7.28
N ASN A 53 -1.17 15.65 -6.38
CA ASN A 53 -0.06 14.95 -5.74
C ASN A 53 -0.01 15.32 -4.26
N TYR A 54 -1.02 14.86 -3.51
CA TYR A 54 -1.09 15.12 -2.09
C TYR A 54 -0.34 14.06 -1.28
N PRO A 55 0.42 14.46 -0.25
CA PRO A 55 0.97 13.52 0.72
C PRO A 55 -0.15 12.72 1.39
N PRO A 56 0.01 11.41 1.60
CA PRO A 56 -1.00 10.58 2.25
C PRO A 56 -1.02 10.80 3.77
N TYR A 57 -1.49 11.96 4.22
CA TYR A 57 -1.49 12.37 5.64
C TYR A 57 -2.14 11.34 6.57
N GLY A 58 -3.27 10.73 6.15
CA GLY A 58 -3.93 9.70 6.94
C GLY A 58 -3.03 8.50 7.21
N LEU A 59 -2.26 8.06 6.21
CA LEU A 59 -1.27 6.99 6.41
C LEU A 59 -0.13 7.43 7.32
N GLY A 60 0.28 8.72 7.26
CA GLY A 60 1.28 9.28 8.16
C GLY A 60 0.86 9.22 9.64
N VAL A 61 -0.41 9.52 9.93
CA VAL A 61 -0.97 9.43 11.30
C VAL A 61 -0.99 7.98 11.78
N ILE A 62 -1.44 7.04 10.94
CA ILE A 62 -1.44 5.61 11.27
C ILE A 62 -0.01 5.11 11.48
N ALA A 63 0.91 5.46 10.58
CA ALA A 63 2.33 5.08 10.67
C ALA A 63 2.94 5.57 11.98
N ARG A 64 2.69 6.82 12.38
CA ARG A 64 3.19 7.36 13.65
C ARG A 64 2.71 6.55 14.84
N HIS A 65 1.41 6.22 14.88
CA HIS A 65 0.84 5.42 15.96
C HIS A 65 1.46 4.01 16.02
N LEU A 66 1.67 3.38 14.87
CA LEU A 66 2.30 2.05 14.79
C LEU A 66 3.77 2.09 15.27
N LEU A 67 4.53 3.10 14.83
CA LEU A 67 5.92 3.30 15.27
C LEU A 67 6.03 3.52 16.79
N ASP A 68 5.12 4.29 17.36
CA ASP A 68 5.06 4.52 18.84
C ASP A 68 4.76 3.23 19.62
N ASN A 69 4.18 2.21 18.96
CA ASN A 69 3.93 0.88 19.52
C ASN A 69 4.98 -0.17 19.09
N GLY A 70 6.13 0.24 18.58
CA GLY A 70 7.26 -0.64 18.27
C GLY A 70 7.11 -1.45 16.99
N ILE A 71 6.21 -1.04 16.08
CA ILE A 71 6.06 -1.64 14.75
C ILE A 71 6.83 -0.79 13.75
N ASP A 72 7.68 -1.42 12.95
CA ASP A 72 8.38 -0.76 11.84
C ASP A 72 7.41 -0.51 10.68
N VAL A 73 7.38 0.71 10.13
CA VAL A 73 6.40 1.10 9.12
C VAL A 73 7.07 1.84 7.98
N ARG A 74 6.73 1.43 6.76
CA ARG A 74 7.09 2.15 5.54
C ARG A 74 5.82 2.60 4.80
N ILE A 75 5.84 3.78 4.20
CA ILE A 75 4.76 4.29 3.35
C ILE A 75 5.23 4.32 1.91
N CYS A 76 4.51 3.62 1.03
CA CYS A 76 4.69 3.67 -0.42
C CYS A 76 3.57 4.52 -1.04
N ASN A 77 3.91 5.66 -1.64
CA ASN A 77 2.97 6.51 -2.37
C ASN A 77 3.10 6.24 -3.88
N LEU A 78 2.30 5.32 -4.40
CA LEU A 78 2.33 4.93 -5.82
C LEU A 78 1.85 6.07 -6.73
N ASN A 79 0.92 6.91 -6.26
CA ASN A 79 0.49 8.09 -7.02
C ASN A 79 1.68 9.03 -7.30
N HIS A 80 2.46 9.34 -6.26
CA HIS A 80 3.65 10.17 -6.41
C HIS A 80 4.65 9.59 -7.42
N GLU A 81 4.94 8.29 -7.36
CA GLU A 81 5.90 7.65 -8.26
C GLU A 81 5.44 7.67 -9.72
N ILE A 82 4.15 7.44 -9.98
CA ILE A 82 3.57 7.55 -11.32
C ILE A 82 3.70 8.97 -11.86
N LEU A 83 3.31 9.98 -11.07
CA LEU A 83 3.38 11.38 -11.48
C LEU A 83 4.83 11.82 -11.73
N LYS A 84 5.76 11.40 -10.87
CA LYS A 84 7.20 11.67 -11.00
C LYS A 84 7.76 11.04 -12.28
N LYS A 85 7.52 9.75 -12.53
CA LYS A 85 7.98 9.07 -13.75
C LYS A 85 7.36 9.67 -15.01
N CYS A 86 6.07 9.99 -14.99
CA CYS A 86 5.41 10.69 -16.09
C CYS A 86 6.06 12.06 -16.36
N SER A 87 6.36 12.84 -15.33
CA SER A 87 7.01 14.15 -15.48
C SER A 87 8.45 14.05 -16.06
N GLN A 88 9.16 12.97 -15.75
CA GLN A 88 10.52 12.71 -16.22
C GLN A 88 10.60 12.12 -17.64
N SER A 89 9.54 11.46 -18.13
CA SER A 89 9.50 10.90 -19.48
C SER A 89 9.50 12.01 -20.54
N GLU A 90 10.12 11.80 -21.67
CA GLU A 90 10.15 12.80 -22.74
C GLU A 90 8.82 12.88 -23.49
N ASN A 91 8.17 11.73 -23.67
CA ASN A 91 6.91 11.59 -24.40
C ASN A 91 6.07 10.41 -23.85
N ALA A 92 4.82 10.32 -24.29
CA ALA A 92 3.89 9.30 -23.82
C ALA A 92 4.31 7.86 -24.13
N SER A 93 5.06 7.63 -25.22
CA SER A 93 5.50 6.28 -25.61
C SER A 93 6.64 5.74 -24.71
N GLN A 94 7.29 6.60 -23.95
CA GLN A 94 8.33 6.23 -22.98
C GLN A 94 7.81 6.08 -21.55
N PHE A 95 6.51 6.31 -21.35
CA PHE A 95 5.88 6.18 -20.05
C PHE A 95 4.93 4.99 -20.04
N ASP A 96 5.17 4.05 -19.14
CA ASP A 96 4.30 2.91 -18.87
C ASP A 96 3.77 3.02 -17.45
N PHE A 97 2.46 3.28 -17.34
CA PHE A 97 1.77 3.43 -16.06
C PHE A 97 1.83 2.13 -15.26
N SER A 98 1.46 1.01 -15.90
CA SER A 98 1.38 -0.29 -15.24
C SER A 98 2.76 -0.78 -14.78
N ALA A 99 3.76 -0.71 -15.66
CA ALA A 99 5.13 -1.08 -15.30
C ALA A 99 5.69 -0.20 -14.18
N THR A 100 5.34 1.09 -14.14
CA THR A 100 5.83 2.02 -13.10
C THR A 100 5.36 1.62 -11.72
N PHE A 101 4.04 1.38 -11.53
CA PHE A 101 3.55 1.05 -10.19
C PHE A 101 3.94 -0.39 -9.79
N LYS A 102 3.94 -1.34 -10.72
CA LYS A 102 4.32 -2.73 -10.44
C LYS A 102 5.78 -2.85 -10.02
N SER A 103 6.69 -2.22 -10.76
CA SER A 103 8.12 -2.24 -10.40
C SER A 103 8.38 -1.59 -9.05
N LYS A 104 7.72 -0.45 -8.76
CA LYS A 104 7.87 0.21 -7.46
C LYS A 104 7.32 -0.63 -6.31
N LEU A 105 6.18 -1.28 -6.52
CA LEU A 105 5.57 -2.15 -5.52
C LEU A 105 6.44 -3.37 -5.22
N ALA A 106 6.97 -4.02 -6.27
CA ALA A 106 7.88 -5.16 -6.11
C ALA A 106 9.17 -4.77 -5.38
N GLU A 107 9.77 -3.61 -5.73
CA GLU A 107 10.93 -3.04 -5.04
C GLU A 107 10.67 -2.86 -3.54
N GLU A 108 9.56 -2.18 -3.18
CA GLU A 108 9.21 -1.92 -1.77
C GLU A 108 8.96 -3.19 -0.97
N VAL A 109 8.29 -4.17 -1.57
CA VAL A 109 8.02 -5.46 -0.93
C VAL A 109 9.33 -6.22 -0.70
N GLU A 110 10.21 -6.29 -1.70
CA GLU A 110 11.48 -7.03 -1.60
C GLU A 110 12.46 -6.38 -0.62
N GLU A 111 12.59 -5.03 -0.66
CA GLU A 111 13.50 -4.32 0.23
C GLU A 111 13.04 -4.28 1.69
N PHE A 112 11.76 -4.01 1.90
CA PHE A 112 11.23 -3.82 3.25
C PHE A 112 10.85 -5.12 3.94
N GLN A 113 10.46 -6.14 3.17
CA GLN A 113 10.03 -7.46 3.67
C GLN A 113 8.91 -7.34 4.72
N PRO A 114 7.73 -6.79 4.35
CA PRO A 114 6.65 -6.54 5.30
C PRO A 114 5.97 -7.85 5.76
N ASP A 115 5.56 -7.89 7.04
CA ASP A 115 4.69 -8.94 7.59
C ASP A 115 3.22 -8.73 7.22
N LEU A 116 2.85 -7.47 6.96
CA LEU A 116 1.50 -7.03 6.61
C LEU A 116 1.55 -5.88 5.61
N ILE A 117 0.64 -5.88 4.65
CA ILE A 117 0.45 -4.76 3.73
C ILE A 117 -0.93 -4.16 3.94
N GLY A 118 -0.98 -2.84 4.13
CA GLY A 118 -2.23 -2.08 4.20
C GLY A 118 -2.37 -1.15 3.00
N VAL A 119 -3.50 -1.21 2.31
CA VAL A 119 -3.79 -0.33 1.15
C VAL A 119 -4.94 0.60 1.49
N THR A 120 -4.76 1.91 1.29
CA THR A 120 -5.81 2.89 1.55
C THR A 120 -6.75 3.07 0.37
N CYS A 121 -8.00 3.45 0.64
CA CYS A 121 -8.97 3.89 -0.37
C CYS A 121 -9.71 5.11 0.18
N LEU A 122 -9.27 6.32 -0.20
CA LEU A 122 -9.85 7.57 0.29
C LEU A 122 -11.13 7.98 -0.47
N PHE A 123 -11.19 7.66 -1.76
CA PHE A 123 -12.27 8.10 -2.63
C PHE A 123 -12.81 6.95 -3.47
N THR A 124 -14.08 7.01 -3.84
CA THR A 124 -14.72 6.02 -4.71
C THR A 124 -13.99 5.88 -6.05
N VAL A 125 -13.44 6.96 -6.59
CA VAL A 125 -12.67 6.96 -7.85
C VAL A 125 -11.37 6.14 -7.74
N THR A 126 -10.78 6.04 -6.55
CA THR A 126 -9.54 5.25 -6.32
C THR A 126 -9.80 3.76 -6.09
N HIS A 127 -11.07 3.33 -6.07
CA HIS A 127 -11.41 1.92 -5.80
C HIS A 127 -10.82 0.96 -6.84
N LEU A 128 -10.86 1.31 -8.13
CA LEU A 128 -10.26 0.47 -9.18
C LEU A 128 -8.75 0.36 -9.00
N SER A 129 -8.08 1.46 -8.72
CA SER A 129 -6.64 1.46 -8.42
C SER A 129 -6.28 0.62 -7.19
N LEU A 130 -7.12 0.67 -6.14
CA LEU A 130 -6.96 -0.20 -4.97
C LEU A 130 -7.05 -1.68 -5.37
N VAL A 131 -8.05 -2.06 -6.18
CA VAL A 131 -8.21 -3.45 -6.66
C VAL A 131 -6.99 -3.88 -7.46
N ASP A 132 -6.49 -3.03 -8.37
CA ASP A 132 -5.29 -3.31 -9.18
C ASP A 132 -4.06 -3.53 -8.30
N VAL A 133 -3.83 -2.64 -7.31
CA VAL A 133 -2.73 -2.77 -6.35
C VAL A 133 -2.86 -4.04 -5.51
N CYS A 134 -4.05 -4.36 -4.98
CA CYS A 134 -4.27 -5.58 -4.19
C CYS A 134 -4.03 -6.85 -5.02
N ASN A 135 -4.42 -6.85 -6.30
CA ASN A 135 -4.18 -7.98 -7.19
C ASN A 135 -2.68 -8.14 -7.47
N GLU A 136 -1.97 -7.03 -7.70
CA GLU A 136 -0.54 -7.05 -7.92
C GLU A 136 0.22 -7.56 -6.68
N VAL A 137 -0.10 -7.06 -5.47
CA VAL A 137 0.49 -7.55 -4.20
C VAL A 137 0.32 -9.06 -4.06
N LYS A 138 -0.86 -9.60 -4.41
CA LYS A 138 -1.12 -11.04 -4.34
C LYS A 138 -0.34 -11.86 -5.36
N SER A 139 0.12 -11.23 -6.45
CA SER A 139 0.91 -11.89 -7.49
C SER A 139 2.42 -11.87 -7.20
N ILE A 140 2.88 -11.00 -6.30
CA ILE A 140 4.29 -10.94 -5.92
C ILE A 140 4.66 -12.20 -5.13
N GLU A 141 5.70 -12.89 -5.58
CA GLU A 141 6.33 -14.02 -4.87
C GLU A 141 7.68 -13.55 -4.30
N PRO A 142 7.70 -13.04 -3.04
CA PRO A 142 8.93 -12.50 -2.48
C PRO A 142 9.98 -13.59 -2.26
N SER A 143 11.25 -13.26 -2.54
CA SER A 143 12.36 -14.22 -2.44
C SER A 143 12.58 -14.77 -1.04
N TRP A 144 12.16 -14.01 -0.01
CA TRP A 144 12.33 -14.32 1.41
C TRP A 144 11.15 -15.09 2.03
N LEU A 145 10.01 -15.23 1.33
CA LEU A 145 8.89 -16.05 1.80
C LEU A 145 8.99 -17.50 1.33
N SER A 146 8.55 -18.42 2.18
CA SER A 146 8.44 -19.82 1.79
C SER A 146 7.47 -19.97 0.61
N LYS A 147 7.81 -20.87 -0.32
CA LYS A 147 7.02 -21.12 -1.52
C LYS A 147 5.56 -21.44 -1.17
N GLY A 148 4.62 -20.67 -1.71
CA GLY A 148 3.18 -20.79 -1.41
C GLY A 148 2.68 -19.98 -0.21
N SER A 149 3.56 -19.30 0.53
CA SER A 149 3.15 -18.33 1.55
C SER A 149 2.80 -16.98 0.91
N ARG A 150 1.86 -16.24 1.54
CA ARG A 150 1.45 -14.90 1.09
C ARG A 150 1.58 -13.89 2.20
N ILE A 151 1.86 -12.65 1.84
CA ILE A 151 1.80 -11.52 2.77
C ILE A 151 0.32 -11.20 3.01
N PRO A 152 -0.14 -11.08 4.27
CA PRO A 152 -1.50 -10.60 4.56
C PRO A 152 -1.73 -9.19 4.04
N LEU A 153 -2.94 -8.96 3.56
CA LEU A 153 -3.46 -7.68 3.05
C LEU A 153 -4.60 -7.19 3.94
#